data_2fff604a65daa2c709f3d800e2f9eb5d
#
_entry.id   2fff604a65daa2c709f3d800e2f9eb5d
#
_cell.length_a   1.000
_cell.length_b   1.000
_cell.length_c   1.000
_cell.angle_alpha   90.00
_cell.angle_beta   90.00
_cell.angle_gamma   90.00
#
_symmetry.space_group_name_H-M   'P 1'
#
loop_
_entity.id
_entity.type
_entity.pdbx_description
1 polymer ?
#
loop_
_entity_poly.entity_id
_entity_poly.type
_entity_poly.pdbx_seq_one_letter_code
_entity_poly.pdbx_strand_id
1 'polypeptide(L)'
;MRRIAIAMLHVLGMAWTLPNTLAGMLVGAAGMPFGAKARLSGGERAIVFDRWPWGPGGALTLGNCILSTHDGLDAMCLTYAHRAGHCKEPLVRLGDHERAHVYQYMLLGPLFLPAYLLLGGISVRNPLERAADRYAHDGRGWWPWGGAGKNRR
;
A
#
# COMPACT_ATOMS: atom_id res chain seq x y z
N MET A 1 25.43 12.20 -3.12
CA MET A 1 24.55 12.48 -4.29
C MET A 1 23.37 11.52 -4.40
N ARG A 2 23.56 10.19 -4.47
CA ARG A 2 22.44 9.22 -4.64
C ARG A 2 21.36 9.29 -3.54
N ARG A 3 21.72 9.47 -2.27
CA ARG A 3 20.74 9.58 -1.15
C ARG A 3 19.88 10.85 -1.24
N ILE A 4 20.48 11.97 -1.66
CA ILE A 4 19.75 13.25 -1.83
C ILE A 4 18.75 13.12 -2.98
N ALA A 5 19.16 12.54 -4.13
CA ALA A 5 18.27 12.32 -5.26
C ALA A 5 17.07 11.42 -4.88
N ILE A 6 17.31 10.35 -4.13
CA ILE A 6 16.23 9.47 -3.64
C ILE A 6 15.28 10.23 -2.71
N ALA A 7 15.81 11.05 -1.79
CA ALA A 7 14.97 11.86 -0.90
C ALA A 7 14.12 12.87 -1.68
N MET A 8 14.69 13.53 -2.67
CA MET A 8 13.95 14.46 -3.54
C MET A 8 12.83 13.75 -4.32
N LEU A 9 13.10 12.56 -4.88
CA LEU A 9 12.07 11.76 -5.57
C LEU A 9 10.91 11.37 -4.63
N HIS A 10 11.22 11.05 -3.38
CA HIS A 10 10.17 10.76 -2.40
C HIS A 10 9.33 12.01 -2.07
N VAL A 11 9.96 13.17 -1.87
CA VAL A 11 9.24 14.41 -1.62
C VAL A 11 8.34 14.79 -2.79
N LEU A 12 8.85 14.68 -4.02
CA LEU A 12 8.06 14.92 -5.24
C LEU A 12 6.90 13.94 -5.37
N GLY A 13 7.13 12.65 -5.09
CA GLY A 13 6.08 11.63 -5.11
C GLY A 13 4.99 11.90 -4.04
N MET A 14 5.39 12.31 -2.83
CA MET A 14 4.43 12.70 -1.79
C MET A 14 3.61 13.93 -2.20
N ALA A 15 4.24 14.94 -2.78
CA ALA A 15 3.54 16.12 -3.29
C ALA A 15 2.57 15.76 -4.43
N TRP A 16 3.00 14.89 -5.36
CA TRP A 16 2.19 14.42 -6.48
C TRP A 16 0.95 13.65 -6.04
N THR A 17 1.04 12.85 -4.98
CA THR A 17 -0.09 12.08 -4.45
C THR A 17 -0.90 12.82 -3.38
N LEU A 18 -0.58 14.09 -3.10
CA LEU A 18 -1.23 14.87 -2.04
C LEU A 18 -2.76 14.87 -2.10
N PRO A 19 -3.44 14.99 -3.25
CA PRO A 19 -4.90 14.94 -3.29
C PRO A 19 -5.47 13.64 -2.69
N ASN A 20 -4.86 12.50 -3.01
CA ASN A 20 -5.29 11.20 -2.48
C ASN A 20 -4.94 11.07 -0.99
N THR A 21 -3.80 11.62 -0.57
CA THR A 21 -3.38 11.66 0.84
C THR A 21 -4.36 12.48 1.68
N LEU A 22 -4.77 13.65 1.20
CA LEU A 22 -5.75 14.48 1.88
C LEU A 22 -7.12 13.78 1.99
N ALA A 23 -7.57 13.13 0.91
CA ALA A 23 -8.79 12.33 0.95
C ALA A 23 -8.68 11.20 1.99
N GLY A 24 -7.56 10.47 2.02
CA GLY A 24 -7.28 9.44 3.03
C GLY A 24 -7.27 9.98 4.45
N MET A 25 -6.67 11.16 4.67
CA MET A 25 -6.66 11.81 5.99
C MET A 25 -8.07 12.20 6.45
N LEU A 26 -8.90 12.74 5.55
CA LEU A 26 -10.29 13.10 5.87
C LEU A 26 -11.11 11.85 6.26
N VAL A 27 -10.99 10.79 5.46
CA VAL A 27 -11.67 9.51 5.74
C VAL A 27 -11.14 8.87 7.02
N GLY A 28 -9.84 8.92 7.26
CA GLY A 28 -9.21 8.42 8.48
C GLY A 28 -9.66 9.19 9.72
N ALA A 29 -9.67 10.53 9.63
CA ALA A 29 -10.10 11.40 10.73
C ALA A 29 -11.57 11.18 11.09
N ALA A 30 -12.44 10.88 10.11
CA ALA A 30 -13.84 10.51 10.37
C ALA A 30 -13.98 9.26 11.25
N GLY A 31 -13.00 8.36 11.27
CA GLY A 31 -12.96 7.18 12.13
C GLY A 31 -12.53 7.48 13.58
N MET A 32 -11.90 8.64 13.85
CA MET A 32 -11.35 8.93 15.19
C MET A 32 -12.42 8.98 16.31
N PRO A 33 -13.60 9.56 16.09
CA PRO A 33 -14.68 9.50 17.09
C PRO A 33 -15.14 8.08 17.41
N PHE A 34 -14.83 7.10 16.55
CA PHE A 34 -15.19 5.68 16.70
C PHE A 34 -14.01 4.81 17.15
N GLY A 35 -12.91 5.44 17.57
CA GLY A 35 -11.77 4.73 18.17
C GLY A 35 -10.55 4.56 17.29
N ALA A 36 -10.55 5.07 16.04
CA ALA A 36 -9.35 5.08 15.21
C ALA A 36 -8.27 5.99 15.82
N LYS A 37 -7.00 5.58 15.66
CA LYS A 37 -5.84 6.29 16.19
C LYS A 37 -4.88 6.66 15.07
N ALA A 38 -4.59 7.96 14.94
CA ALA A 38 -3.64 8.45 13.96
C ALA A 38 -2.20 8.37 14.47
N ARG A 39 -1.27 7.90 13.63
CA ARG A 39 0.17 7.94 13.88
C ARG A 39 0.96 8.15 12.59
N LEU A 40 2.18 8.63 12.72
CA LEU A 40 3.14 8.67 11.60
C LEU A 40 3.93 7.36 11.57
N SER A 41 4.04 6.75 10.40
CA SER A 41 4.88 5.59 10.19
C SER A 41 6.00 5.89 9.19
N GLY A 42 7.24 5.94 9.72
CA GLY A 42 8.43 6.13 8.88
C GLY A 42 8.74 4.91 8.02
N GLY A 43 8.39 3.71 8.48
CA GLY A 43 8.58 2.46 7.75
C GLY A 43 7.74 2.41 6.48
N GLU A 44 6.48 2.71 6.58
CA GLU A 44 5.52 2.73 5.46
C GLU A 44 5.49 4.08 4.75
N ARG A 45 6.13 5.13 5.30
CA ARG A 45 6.13 6.51 4.77
C ARG A 45 4.73 7.09 4.62
N ALA A 46 3.90 6.83 5.61
CA ALA A 46 2.48 7.16 5.60
C ALA A 46 2.00 7.65 6.96
N ILE A 47 0.90 8.38 6.94
CA ILE A 47 0.04 8.57 8.10
C ILE A 47 -0.85 7.34 8.19
N VAL A 48 -0.87 6.68 9.35
CA VAL A 48 -1.65 5.47 9.57
C VAL A 48 -2.76 5.76 10.56
N PHE A 49 -3.97 5.35 10.21
CA PHE A 49 -5.11 5.32 11.12
C PHE A 49 -5.34 3.86 11.50
N ASP A 50 -4.86 3.47 12.68
CA ASP A 50 -5.08 2.14 13.24
C ASP A 50 -6.49 2.04 13.82
N ARG A 51 -7.07 0.83 13.89
CA ARG A 51 -8.43 0.55 14.38
C ARG A 51 -9.51 1.34 13.64
N TRP A 52 -9.30 1.58 12.35
CA TRP A 52 -10.30 2.26 11.53
C TRP A 52 -11.57 1.39 11.44
N PRO A 53 -12.77 1.96 11.81
CA PRO A 53 -13.93 1.12 12.16
C PRO A 53 -14.65 0.52 10.97
N TRP A 54 -14.33 0.93 9.75
CA TRP A 54 -15.03 0.49 8.55
C TRP A 54 -14.13 -0.35 7.64
N GLY A 55 -14.77 -1.21 6.83
CA GLY A 55 -14.06 -2.04 5.84
C GLY A 55 -14.16 -3.54 6.12
N PRO A 56 -13.80 -4.36 5.14
CA PRO A 56 -13.93 -5.82 5.20
C PRO A 56 -12.80 -6.53 5.96
N GLY A 57 -11.96 -5.80 6.69
CA GLY A 57 -10.70 -6.26 7.28
C GLY A 57 -9.48 -5.94 6.42
N GLY A 58 -8.31 -5.90 7.05
CA GLY A 58 -7.05 -5.50 6.40
C GLY A 58 -6.81 -3.99 6.44
N ALA A 59 -6.32 -3.44 5.35
CA ALA A 59 -6.07 -2.01 5.24
C ALA A 59 -6.42 -1.46 3.85
N LEU A 60 -6.49 -0.14 3.76
CA LEU A 60 -6.72 0.62 2.53
C LEU A 60 -5.71 1.76 2.46
N THR A 61 -4.91 1.79 1.41
CA THR A 61 -3.99 2.89 1.13
C THR A 61 -4.63 3.95 0.23
N LEU A 62 -4.52 5.22 0.61
CA LEU A 62 -4.91 6.39 -0.17
C LEU A 62 -3.77 7.40 -0.15
N GLY A 63 -2.95 7.41 -1.19
CA GLY A 63 -1.74 8.23 -1.23
C GLY A 63 -0.71 7.81 -0.18
N ASN A 64 -0.30 8.74 0.67
CA ASN A 64 0.54 8.49 1.85
C ASN A 64 -0.30 8.38 3.14
N CYS A 65 -1.50 7.82 3.04
CA CYS A 65 -2.39 7.56 4.16
C CYS A 65 -2.84 6.09 4.11
N ILE A 66 -2.76 5.38 5.23
CA ILE A 66 -3.17 3.98 5.38
C ILE A 66 -4.26 3.91 6.45
N LEU A 67 -5.41 3.34 6.10
CA LEU A 67 -6.53 3.09 6.99
C LEU A 67 -6.52 1.60 7.35
N SER A 68 -6.12 1.25 8.57
CA SER A 68 -6.02 -0.15 9.03
C SER A 68 -7.16 -0.49 9.99
N THR A 69 -7.86 -1.59 9.76
CA THR A 69 -8.85 -2.13 10.70
C THR A 69 -8.17 -2.84 11.89
N HIS A 70 -6.88 -3.09 11.82
CA HIS A 70 -6.06 -3.70 12.88
C HIS A 70 -5.47 -2.65 13.81
N ASP A 71 -4.96 -3.13 14.95
CA ASP A 71 -4.15 -2.33 15.88
C ASP A 71 -2.69 -2.39 15.43
N GLY A 72 -2.36 -1.60 14.40
CA GLY A 72 -1.05 -1.58 13.76
C GLY A 72 -1.01 -2.30 12.41
N LEU A 73 0.17 -2.33 11.80
CA LEU A 73 0.44 -2.88 10.48
C LEU A 73 1.32 -4.15 10.51
N ASP A 74 1.57 -4.69 11.72
CA ASP A 74 2.37 -5.92 11.87
C ASP A 74 1.55 -7.19 11.69
N ALA A 75 0.23 -7.05 11.52
CA ALA A 75 -0.66 -8.17 11.23
C ALA A 75 -0.21 -8.90 9.96
N MET A 76 -0.28 -10.24 10.02
CA MET A 76 -0.05 -11.09 8.85
C MET A 76 -1.36 -11.25 8.09
N CYS A 77 -1.33 -11.04 6.78
CA CYS A 77 -2.48 -11.18 5.93
C CYS A 77 -2.26 -12.19 4.80
N LEU A 78 -3.36 -12.79 4.35
CA LEU A 78 -3.36 -13.69 3.20
C LEU A 78 -3.27 -12.86 1.91
N THR A 79 -2.32 -13.23 1.04
CA THR A 79 -2.24 -12.65 -0.30
C THR A 79 -3.45 -13.03 -1.16
N TYR A 80 -3.81 -12.18 -2.12
CA TYR A 80 -4.86 -12.53 -3.09
C TYR A 80 -4.47 -13.73 -3.94
N ALA A 81 -3.17 -13.88 -4.23
CA ALA A 81 -2.64 -15.03 -4.96
C ALA A 81 -2.87 -16.34 -4.18
N HIS A 82 -2.66 -16.35 -2.86
CA HIS A 82 -2.94 -17.51 -2.03
C HIS A 82 -4.45 -17.82 -1.98
N ARG A 83 -5.29 -16.80 -1.76
CA ARG A 83 -6.75 -16.96 -1.74
C ARG A 83 -7.29 -17.54 -3.06
N ALA A 84 -6.62 -17.26 -4.17
CA ALA A 84 -6.96 -17.80 -5.48
C ALA A 84 -6.26 -19.13 -5.82
N GLY A 85 -5.47 -19.70 -4.91
CA GLY A 85 -4.75 -20.97 -5.11
C GLY A 85 -3.53 -20.88 -6.04
N HIS A 86 -3.01 -19.67 -6.28
CA HIS A 86 -1.89 -19.45 -7.19
C HIS A 86 -0.51 -19.46 -6.52
N CYS A 87 -0.43 -19.47 -5.21
CA CYS A 87 0.83 -19.59 -4.48
C CYS A 87 0.66 -20.41 -3.19
N LYS A 88 1.78 -20.97 -2.71
CA LYS A 88 1.82 -21.80 -1.49
C LYS A 88 2.17 -20.98 -0.25
N GLU A 89 2.80 -19.82 -0.40
CA GLU A 89 3.20 -18.94 0.69
C GLU A 89 2.07 -17.96 0.98
N PRO A 90 1.30 -18.19 2.06
CA PRO A 90 0.02 -17.52 2.21
C PRO A 90 0.11 -16.15 2.85
N LEU A 91 1.14 -15.92 3.70
CA LEU A 91 1.14 -14.78 4.62
C LEU A 91 2.22 -13.78 4.28
N VAL A 92 1.83 -12.51 4.27
CA VAL A 92 2.71 -11.35 4.18
C VAL A 92 2.38 -10.37 5.31
N ARG A 93 3.36 -9.56 5.70
CA ARG A 93 3.13 -8.48 6.65
C ARG A 93 2.29 -7.39 5.96
N LEU A 94 1.16 -7.02 6.58
CA LEU A 94 0.23 -6.03 6.04
C LEU A 94 0.93 -4.71 5.71
N GLY A 95 1.79 -4.21 6.60
CA GLY A 95 2.53 -2.96 6.38
C GLY A 95 3.45 -2.98 5.16
N ASP A 96 4.05 -4.13 4.83
CA ASP A 96 4.90 -4.24 3.64
C ASP A 96 4.06 -4.24 2.36
N HIS A 97 2.88 -4.87 2.38
CA HIS A 97 1.93 -4.83 1.28
C HIS A 97 1.43 -3.39 1.03
N GLU A 98 0.96 -2.71 2.08
CA GLU A 98 0.46 -1.34 1.97
C GLU A 98 1.56 -0.34 1.58
N ARG A 99 2.80 -0.55 2.03
CA ARG A 99 3.95 0.27 1.60
C ARG A 99 4.20 0.18 0.09
N ALA A 100 3.96 -0.98 -0.53
CA ALA A 100 4.04 -1.08 -1.98
C ALA A 100 3.00 -0.19 -2.66
N HIS A 101 1.76 -0.16 -2.15
CA HIS A 101 0.73 0.75 -2.64
C HIS A 101 1.10 2.21 -2.45
N VAL A 102 1.72 2.60 -1.32
CA VAL A 102 2.26 3.96 -1.13
C VAL A 102 3.24 4.32 -2.25
N TYR A 103 4.18 3.43 -2.62
CA TYR A 103 5.10 3.69 -3.72
C TYR A 103 4.41 3.77 -5.09
N GLN A 104 3.41 2.92 -5.32
CA GLN A 104 2.61 2.97 -6.54
C GLN A 104 1.83 4.29 -6.65
N TYR A 105 1.26 4.78 -5.54
CA TYR A 105 0.65 6.10 -5.46
C TYR A 105 1.66 7.22 -5.72
N MET A 106 2.84 7.16 -5.11
CA MET A 106 3.88 8.18 -5.32
C MET A 106 4.32 8.27 -6.79
N LEU A 107 4.21 7.17 -7.55
CA LEU A 107 4.50 7.16 -8.98
C LEU A 107 3.31 7.65 -9.81
N LEU A 108 2.10 7.15 -9.56
CA LEU A 108 0.91 7.44 -10.37
C LEU A 108 0.12 8.66 -9.89
N GLY A 109 0.29 9.07 -8.63
CA GLY A 109 -0.44 10.19 -8.04
C GLY A 109 -1.96 10.00 -8.09
N PRO A 110 -2.72 11.02 -8.52
CA PRO A 110 -4.18 10.95 -8.64
C PRO A 110 -4.66 9.90 -9.65
N LEU A 111 -3.80 9.48 -10.57
CA LEU A 111 -4.14 8.46 -11.57
C LEU A 111 -4.14 7.03 -11.00
N PHE A 112 -3.65 6.83 -9.78
CA PHE A 112 -3.59 5.48 -9.21
C PHE A 112 -4.97 4.83 -9.10
N LEU A 113 -5.96 5.50 -8.49
CA LEU A 113 -7.30 4.93 -8.31
C LEU A 113 -7.98 4.58 -9.65
N PRO A 114 -8.05 5.47 -10.66
CA PRO A 114 -8.55 5.09 -11.97
C PRO A 114 -7.83 3.89 -12.57
N ALA A 115 -6.49 3.89 -12.54
CA ALA A 115 -5.68 2.79 -13.07
C ALA A 115 -5.95 1.48 -12.29
N TYR A 116 -6.00 1.54 -10.97
CA TYR A 116 -6.27 0.40 -10.10
C TYR A 116 -7.62 -0.26 -10.41
N LEU A 117 -8.67 0.54 -10.59
CA LEU A 117 -10.02 0.05 -10.95
C LEU A 117 -10.04 -0.56 -12.34
N LEU A 118 -9.44 0.08 -13.33
CA LEU A 118 -9.34 -0.43 -14.70
C LEU A 118 -8.55 -1.72 -14.81
N LEU A 119 -7.54 -1.91 -13.94
CA LEU A 119 -6.70 -3.10 -13.88
C LEU A 119 -7.32 -4.26 -13.06
N GLY A 120 -8.55 -4.11 -12.59
CA GLY A 120 -9.29 -5.18 -11.93
C GLY A 120 -9.62 -4.96 -10.46
N GLY A 121 -9.31 -3.78 -9.90
CA GLY A 121 -9.62 -3.43 -8.51
C GLY A 121 -9.03 -4.40 -7.49
N ILE A 122 -9.78 -4.70 -6.43
CA ILE A 122 -9.37 -5.64 -5.37
C ILE A 122 -9.47 -7.08 -5.89
N SER A 123 -8.45 -7.55 -6.60
CA SER A 123 -8.44 -8.92 -7.12
C SER A 123 -7.03 -9.44 -7.42
N VAL A 124 -6.89 -10.77 -7.46
CA VAL A 124 -5.66 -11.45 -7.89
C VAL A 124 -5.27 -11.13 -9.34
N ARG A 125 -6.22 -10.69 -10.16
CA ARG A 125 -5.96 -10.30 -11.57
C ARG A 125 -5.27 -8.95 -11.67
N ASN A 126 -5.42 -8.08 -10.65
CA ASN A 126 -4.80 -6.77 -10.64
C ASN A 126 -3.28 -6.89 -10.54
N PRO A 127 -2.51 -6.41 -11.53
CA PRO A 127 -1.06 -6.47 -11.48
C PRO A 127 -0.44 -5.60 -10.38
N LEU A 128 -1.15 -4.56 -9.92
CA LEU A 128 -0.71 -3.71 -8.80
C LEU A 128 -0.75 -4.49 -7.48
N GLU A 129 -1.82 -5.28 -7.25
CA GLU A 129 -1.94 -6.17 -6.08
C GLU A 129 -0.87 -7.26 -6.10
N ARG A 130 -0.66 -7.91 -7.23
CA ARG A 130 0.40 -8.93 -7.37
C ARG A 130 1.79 -8.36 -7.14
N ALA A 131 2.02 -7.10 -7.52
CA ALA A 131 3.28 -6.43 -7.24
C ALA A 131 3.43 -6.06 -5.76
N ALA A 132 2.33 -5.69 -5.09
CA ALA A 132 2.32 -5.44 -3.64
C ALA A 132 2.60 -6.73 -2.85
N ASP A 133 1.95 -7.84 -3.20
CA ASP A 133 2.23 -9.16 -2.61
C ASP A 133 3.70 -9.55 -2.80
N ARG A 134 4.23 -9.44 -4.03
CA ARG A 134 5.64 -9.74 -4.31
C ARG A 134 6.60 -8.84 -3.51
N TYR A 135 6.28 -7.56 -3.38
CA TYR A 135 7.08 -6.65 -2.59
C TYR A 135 7.07 -7.01 -1.10
N ALA A 136 5.93 -7.44 -0.58
CA ALA A 136 5.80 -7.85 0.81
C ALA A 136 6.61 -9.13 1.11
N HIS A 137 6.76 -10.05 0.13
CA HIS A 137 7.63 -11.22 0.26
C HIS A 137 9.12 -10.92 0.12
N ASP A 138 9.48 -10.14 -0.92
CA ASP A 138 10.86 -10.07 -1.39
C ASP A 138 11.54 -8.74 -1.04
N GLY A 139 10.80 -7.76 -0.53
CA GLY A 139 11.27 -6.38 -0.32
C GLY A 139 11.55 -5.64 -1.63
N ARG A 140 11.14 -6.19 -2.78
CA ARG A 140 11.43 -5.68 -4.14
C ARG A 140 10.26 -5.91 -5.08
N GLY A 141 10.24 -5.16 -6.20
CA GLY A 141 9.27 -5.40 -7.27
C GLY A 141 7.87 -4.86 -7.00
N TRP A 142 7.77 -3.76 -6.24
CA TRP A 142 6.51 -3.06 -5.98
C TRP A 142 5.82 -2.52 -7.24
N TRP A 143 6.57 -2.39 -8.36
CA TRP A 143 6.03 -1.95 -9.63
C TRP A 143 5.77 -3.14 -10.57
N PRO A 144 4.56 -3.26 -11.16
CA PRO A 144 4.17 -4.44 -11.94
C PRO A 144 5.03 -4.67 -13.17
N TRP A 145 5.42 -3.59 -13.82
CA TRP A 145 6.18 -3.60 -15.10
C TRP A 145 7.69 -3.31 -14.91
N GLY A 146 8.15 -3.14 -13.68
CA GLY A 146 9.56 -3.14 -13.36
C GLY A 146 10.09 -4.56 -13.51
N GLY A 147 11.15 -4.75 -14.31
CA GLY A 147 11.68 -6.07 -14.64
C GLY A 147 11.78 -6.98 -13.43
N ALA A 148 11.07 -8.08 -13.45
CA ALA A 148 11.26 -9.18 -12.53
C ALA A 148 12.72 -9.61 -12.65
N GLY A 149 13.52 -9.31 -11.64
CA GLY A 149 14.86 -9.87 -11.56
C GLY A 149 14.73 -11.37 -11.84
N LYS A 150 15.44 -11.87 -12.86
CA LYS A 150 15.46 -13.26 -13.24
C LYS A 150 15.53 -14.11 -11.99
N ASN A 151 14.49 -14.91 -11.74
CA ASN A 151 14.54 -16.00 -10.79
C ASN A 151 15.81 -16.78 -11.07
N ARG A 152 16.83 -16.63 -10.22
CA ARG A 152 17.87 -17.63 -10.10
C ARG A 152 17.24 -18.76 -9.29
N ARG A 153 16.95 -19.83 -10.02
CA ARG A 153 16.62 -21.14 -9.47
C ARG A 153 17.76 -21.61 -8.57
#